data_98cb335bd80e00bd010fd8ea6d7c2ec0
#
_entry.id   98cb335bd80e00bd010fd8ea6d7c2ec0
#
_cell.length_a   1.000
_cell.length_b   1.000
_cell.length_c   1.000
_cell.angle_alpha   90.00
_cell.angle_beta   90.00
_cell.angle_gamma   90.00
#
_symmetry.space_group_name_H-M   'P 1'
#
loop_
_entity.id
_entity.type
_entity.pdbx_description
1 polymer ?
#
loop_
_entity_poly.entity_id
_entity_poly.type
_entity_poly.pdbx_seq_one_letter_code
_entity_poly.pdbx_strand_id
1 'polypeptide(L)'
;MARAAVKAKQAQAAQSSKAQPTKARPHGRRKHASGGNPNQQLFFVRMRRRAKPMYYLLAALFAITFVFLGVGSGTNGGLDQLFNNLNIFHHSGTSVSGALKATEKNPKDPKGFRDLATAYESKNDTLGAIGALQQYTALRPKAVAEWSELGGLEMTNAQALLTEYQDAYTAEQLAAPSQVLSPTSNNPLTKALGTNPIEKVASTGINTEVSTVAQSIEEAYSGAVSAYQTAAKLQPTNANAQFQLAQAAQTANDTSVAVAAYKKFLKLNPDSSTASQVRQLIKQLSG
;
A
#
# COMPACT_ATOMS: atom_id res chain seq x y z
N MET A 1 -41.89 -20.22 -7.40
CA MET A 1 -41.70 -21.47 -6.62
C MET A 1 -40.29 -21.68 -6.04
N ALA A 2 -39.35 -20.80 -6.25
CA ALA A 2 -37.94 -20.98 -5.74
C ALA A 2 -37.70 -20.50 -4.29
N ARG A 3 -38.61 -19.74 -3.67
CA ARG A 3 -38.44 -19.21 -2.29
C ARG A 3 -38.86 -20.16 -1.16
N ALA A 4 -39.61 -21.21 -1.48
CA ALA A 4 -40.09 -22.21 -0.49
C ALA A 4 -39.03 -23.29 -0.17
N ALA A 5 -38.15 -23.61 -1.12
CA ALA A 5 -37.13 -24.65 -0.97
C ALA A 5 -35.96 -24.25 -0.08
N VAL A 6 -35.65 -22.95 0.05
CA VAL A 6 -34.53 -22.46 0.88
C VAL A 6 -34.90 -22.42 2.37
N LYS A 7 -36.18 -22.17 2.69
CA LYS A 7 -36.65 -22.19 4.10
C LYS A 7 -36.75 -23.58 4.71
N ALA A 8 -36.97 -24.62 3.90
CA ALA A 8 -37.05 -26.01 4.39
C ALA A 8 -35.66 -26.57 4.76
N LYS A 9 -34.58 -26.15 4.12
CA LYS A 9 -33.22 -26.59 4.44
C LYS A 9 -32.63 -25.97 5.70
N GLN A 10 -33.08 -24.79 6.09
CA GLN A 10 -32.64 -24.14 7.33
C GLN A 10 -33.32 -24.69 8.59
N ALA A 11 -34.51 -25.26 8.46
CA ALA A 11 -35.23 -25.86 9.60
C ALA A 11 -34.70 -27.25 9.99
N GLN A 12 -34.09 -27.99 9.08
CA GLN A 12 -33.50 -29.31 9.36
C GLN A 12 -32.12 -29.28 10.02
N ALA A 13 -31.38 -28.18 9.89
CA ALA A 13 -30.08 -28.04 10.52
C ALA A 13 -30.14 -27.67 12.02
N ALA A 14 -31.27 -27.25 12.52
CA ALA A 14 -31.46 -26.80 13.90
C ALA A 14 -31.92 -27.90 14.88
N GLN A 15 -32.19 -29.14 14.43
CA GLN A 15 -32.73 -30.21 15.30
C GLN A 15 -31.76 -31.33 15.64
N SER A 16 -30.48 -31.29 15.21
CA SER A 16 -29.54 -32.39 15.45
C SER A 16 -28.48 -32.16 16.54
N SER A 17 -28.62 -31.15 17.42
CA SER A 17 -27.63 -30.90 18.48
C SER A 17 -28.26 -30.91 19.90
N LYS A 18 -28.89 -32.00 20.28
CA LYS A 18 -29.14 -32.34 21.68
C LYS A 18 -28.69 -33.78 21.94
N ALA A 19 -27.45 -33.96 22.28
CA ALA A 19 -26.92 -35.17 22.87
C ALA A 19 -26.40 -34.89 24.29
N GLN A 20 -26.83 -35.76 25.22
CA GLN A 20 -26.62 -35.68 26.66
C GLN A 20 -25.16 -35.87 27.08
N PRO A 21 -24.77 -35.43 28.30
CA PRO A 21 -23.42 -35.57 28.81
C PRO A 21 -23.24 -36.95 29.46
N THR A 22 -22.38 -37.78 28.90
CA THR A 22 -21.88 -39.00 29.58
C THR A 22 -20.67 -38.67 30.43
N LYS A 23 -20.74 -39.02 31.71
CA LYS A 23 -19.63 -38.94 32.69
C LYS A 23 -18.48 -39.86 32.26
N ALA A 24 -17.31 -39.29 31.99
CA ALA A 24 -16.07 -40.03 31.78
C ALA A 24 -15.21 -40.04 33.05
N ARG A 25 -14.73 -41.23 33.43
CA ARG A 25 -13.81 -41.52 34.54
C ARG A 25 -12.40 -41.00 34.26
N PRO A 26 -11.60 -40.68 35.29
CA PRO A 26 -10.25 -40.15 35.09
C PRO A 26 -9.27 -41.30 34.76
N HIS A 27 -8.67 -41.26 33.57
CA HIS A 27 -7.53 -42.13 33.22
C HIS A 27 -6.21 -41.40 33.39
N GLY A 28 -5.27 -42.11 33.99
CA GLY A 28 -3.98 -41.69 34.47
C GLY A 28 -3.11 -40.96 33.42
N ARG A 29 -2.49 -39.95 33.93
CA ARG A 29 -1.50 -39.08 33.28
C ARG A 29 -0.21 -39.88 32.97
N ARG A 30 -0.07 -40.41 31.76
CA ARG A 30 1.23 -40.88 31.26
C ARG A 30 2.01 -39.64 30.74
N LYS A 31 3.10 -39.33 31.47
CA LYS A 31 4.09 -38.36 31.04
C LYS A 31 4.83 -38.93 29.82
N HIS A 32 4.57 -38.45 28.64
CA HIS A 32 5.50 -38.57 27.52
C HIS A 32 6.58 -37.53 27.69
N ALA A 33 7.77 -37.96 28.07
CA ALA A 33 8.98 -37.20 27.99
C ALA A 33 9.32 -37.00 26.51
N SER A 34 8.97 -35.81 25.97
CA SER A 34 9.50 -35.33 24.69
C SER A 34 10.95 -34.92 24.94
N GLY A 35 11.89 -35.74 24.51
CA GLY A 35 13.32 -35.46 24.52
C GLY A 35 13.67 -34.38 23.51
N GLY A 36 13.30 -33.14 23.80
CA GLY A 36 13.82 -31.97 23.11
C GLY A 36 15.15 -31.58 23.74
N ASN A 37 16.19 -31.50 22.91
CA ASN A 37 17.55 -31.16 23.31
C ASN A 37 17.57 -29.82 24.09
N PRO A 38 17.92 -29.82 25.41
CA PRO A 38 17.80 -28.62 26.26
C PRO A 38 18.62 -27.43 25.74
N ASN A 39 19.61 -27.66 24.90
CA ASN A 39 20.43 -26.62 24.28
C ASN A 39 19.71 -25.81 23.18
N GLN A 40 18.67 -26.37 22.54
CA GLN A 40 17.91 -25.63 21.53
C GLN A 40 16.95 -24.60 22.15
N GLN A 41 16.36 -24.91 23.31
CA GLN A 41 15.51 -23.94 24.02
C GLN A 41 16.29 -22.74 24.55
N LEU A 42 17.52 -22.95 24.99
CA LEU A 42 18.41 -21.87 25.46
C LEU A 42 18.86 -20.95 24.31
N PHE A 43 19.02 -21.49 23.08
CA PHE A 43 19.40 -20.71 21.90
C PHE A 43 18.32 -19.73 21.51
N PHE A 44 17.06 -20.17 21.39
CA PHE A 44 15.94 -19.31 21.03
C PHE A 44 15.59 -18.27 22.12
N VAL A 45 15.71 -18.62 23.39
CA VAL A 45 15.51 -17.69 24.50
C VAL A 45 16.63 -16.62 24.56
N ARG A 46 17.88 -16.99 24.29
CA ARG A 46 19.01 -16.06 24.17
C ARG A 46 18.87 -15.12 22.97
N MET A 47 18.42 -15.66 21.84
CA MET A 47 18.18 -14.88 20.61
C MET A 47 17.05 -13.87 20.81
N ARG A 48 15.97 -14.25 21.49
CA ARG A 48 14.84 -13.34 21.79
C ARG A 48 15.21 -12.22 22.77
N ARG A 49 16.13 -12.47 23.74
CA ARG A 49 16.64 -11.43 24.64
C ARG A 49 17.59 -10.45 23.94
N ARG A 50 18.34 -10.92 22.92
CA ARG A 50 19.24 -10.06 22.13
C ARG A 50 18.56 -9.35 20.98
N ALA A 51 17.41 -9.81 20.53
CA ALA A 51 16.65 -9.16 19.46
C ALA A 51 16.02 -7.82 19.91
N LYS A 52 15.57 -7.71 21.15
CA LYS A 52 15.01 -6.45 21.67
C LYS A 52 15.96 -5.26 21.56
N PRO A 53 17.21 -5.31 22.05
CA PRO A 53 18.14 -4.18 21.89
C PRO A 53 18.49 -3.93 20.41
N MET A 54 18.49 -4.94 19.55
CA MET A 54 18.75 -4.81 18.12
C MET A 54 17.63 -4.06 17.39
N TYR A 55 16.37 -4.27 17.78
CA TYR A 55 15.24 -3.47 17.28
C TYR A 55 15.31 -2.00 17.72
N TYR A 56 15.71 -1.74 18.98
CA TYR A 56 15.92 -0.36 19.45
C TYR A 56 17.10 0.30 18.75
N LEU A 57 18.17 -0.46 18.46
CA LEU A 57 19.33 0.04 17.73
C LEU A 57 18.97 0.34 16.27
N LEU A 58 18.20 -0.54 15.63
CA LEU A 58 17.70 -0.34 14.26
C LEU A 58 16.73 0.85 14.19
N ALA A 59 15.83 0.97 15.16
CA ALA A 59 14.91 2.12 15.27
C ALA A 59 15.66 3.43 15.54
N ALA A 60 16.70 3.40 16.39
CA ALA A 60 17.56 4.55 16.65
C ALA A 60 18.36 4.94 15.39
N LEU A 61 18.91 3.96 14.68
CA LEU A 61 19.63 4.16 13.42
C LEU A 61 18.71 4.72 12.34
N PHE A 62 17.47 4.25 12.28
CA PHE A 62 16.44 4.78 11.39
C PHE A 62 16.05 6.22 11.77
N ALA A 63 15.87 6.50 13.07
CA ALA A 63 15.61 7.86 13.55
C ALA A 63 16.78 8.81 13.29
N ILE A 64 18.03 8.33 13.46
CA ILE A 64 19.24 9.11 13.16
C ILE A 64 19.35 9.37 11.65
N THR A 65 19.12 8.37 10.80
CA THR A 65 19.11 8.57 9.34
C THR A 65 17.98 9.51 8.91
N PHE A 66 16.83 9.45 9.57
CA PHE A 66 15.71 10.36 9.30
C PHE A 66 16.06 11.82 9.68
N VAL A 67 16.76 12.00 10.81
CA VAL A 67 17.26 13.32 11.24
C VAL A 67 18.42 13.79 10.37
N PHE A 68 19.34 12.89 10.00
CA PHE A 68 20.51 13.24 9.17
C PHE A 68 20.19 13.50 7.71
N LEU A 69 19.16 12.84 7.16
CA LEU A 69 18.66 13.10 5.81
C LEU A 69 17.82 14.38 5.73
N GLY A 70 17.75 15.15 6.83
CA GLY A 70 17.09 16.48 6.83
C GLY A 70 15.58 16.45 6.70
N VAL A 71 14.96 15.29 6.93
CA VAL A 71 13.49 15.18 6.89
C VAL A 71 12.86 15.72 8.19
N GLY A 72 13.67 16.06 9.20
CA GLY A 72 13.20 16.51 10.51
C GLY A 72 13.83 17.79 11.07
N SER A 73 14.80 18.43 10.42
CA SER A 73 15.47 19.61 10.97
C SER A 73 15.88 20.62 9.91
N GLY A 74 14.89 21.23 9.28
CA GLY A 74 15.07 22.44 8.48
C GLY A 74 14.18 23.54 9.06
N THR A 75 14.76 24.52 9.67
CA THR A 75 14.13 25.82 9.91
C THR A 75 13.48 26.28 8.60
N ASN A 76 12.14 26.37 8.58
CA ASN A 76 11.30 26.86 7.48
C ASN A 76 10.97 25.84 6.37
N GLY A 77 10.16 24.82 6.64
CA GLY A 77 9.43 24.11 5.61
C GLY A 77 9.56 22.58 5.59
N GLY A 78 9.76 21.97 6.74
CA GLY A 78 9.67 20.51 6.85
C GLY A 78 8.23 20.02 6.64
N LEU A 79 8.11 18.73 6.35
CA LEU A 79 6.84 18.00 6.25
C LEU A 79 5.88 18.31 7.42
N ASP A 80 6.39 18.72 8.58
CA ASP A 80 5.59 19.20 9.72
C ASP A 80 4.72 20.42 9.40
N GLN A 81 5.16 21.32 8.51
CA GLN A 81 4.28 22.43 8.06
C GLN A 81 3.26 21.94 7.02
N LEU A 82 3.58 20.91 6.24
CA LEU A 82 2.60 20.26 5.36
C LEU A 82 1.56 19.50 6.22
N PHE A 83 1.98 18.83 7.28
CA PHE A 83 1.08 18.12 8.18
C PHE A 83 0.35 19.06 9.17
N ASN A 84 0.96 20.17 9.62
CA ASN A 84 0.31 21.14 10.51
C ASN A 84 -0.63 22.10 9.77
N ASN A 85 -0.39 22.40 8.49
CA ASN A 85 -1.35 23.12 7.64
C ASN A 85 -2.47 22.23 7.10
N LEU A 86 -2.23 20.92 7.01
CA LEU A 86 -3.26 19.91 6.89
C LEU A 86 -3.81 19.70 8.31
N ASN A 87 -4.88 20.38 8.63
CA ASN A 87 -5.64 20.26 9.89
C ASN A 87 -6.34 18.88 9.97
N ILE A 88 -5.57 17.80 9.69
CA ILE A 88 -6.04 16.43 9.49
C ILE A 88 -6.41 15.77 10.82
N PHE A 89 -5.83 16.24 11.93
CA PHE A 89 -5.96 15.57 13.23
C PHE A 89 -6.98 16.17 14.19
N HIS A 90 -7.76 17.20 13.78
CA HIS A 90 -8.75 17.83 14.63
C HIS A 90 -10.20 17.70 14.15
N HIS A 91 -10.56 16.61 13.49
CA HIS A 91 -11.96 16.27 13.33
C HIS A 91 -12.32 15.12 14.26
N SER A 92 -13.04 15.45 15.30
CA SER A 92 -13.73 14.53 16.19
C SER A 92 -14.51 13.50 15.37
N GLY A 93 -13.91 12.35 15.17
CA GLY A 93 -14.49 11.05 14.96
C GLY A 93 -15.79 10.90 14.18
N THR A 94 -15.92 11.46 12.98
CA THR A 94 -16.99 11.01 12.09
C THR A 94 -16.64 9.59 11.66
N SER A 95 -17.48 8.61 12.00
CA SER A 95 -17.27 7.24 11.54
C SER A 95 -17.46 7.15 10.02
N VAL A 96 -16.77 6.21 9.35
CA VAL A 96 -16.95 5.97 7.91
C VAL A 96 -18.45 5.83 7.55
N SER A 97 -19.21 5.08 8.35
CA SER A 97 -20.66 4.90 8.12
C SER A 97 -21.46 6.21 8.27
N GLY A 98 -21.06 7.09 9.19
CA GLY A 98 -21.68 8.39 9.37
C GLY A 98 -21.38 9.33 8.20
N ALA A 99 -20.13 9.36 7.74
CA ALA A 99 -19.70 10.15 6.60
C ALA A 99 -20.35 9.65 5.28
N LEU A 100 -20.44 8.34 5.07
CA LEU A 100 -21.17 7.74 3.94
C LEU A 100 -22.62 8.20 3.89
N LYS A 101 -23.35 8.10 5.00
CA LYS A 101 -24.76 8.58 5.08
C LYS A 101 -24.88 10.07 4.76
N ALA A 102 -23.86 10.87 5.16
CA ALA A 102 -23.84 12.29 4.83
C ALA A 102 -23.68 12.53 3.32
N THR A 103 -22.79 11.79 2.65
CA THR A 103 -22.61 11.87 1.18
C THR A 103 -23.82 11.36 0.42
N GLU A 104 -24.47 10.29 0.87
CA GLU A 104 -25.73 9.78 0.29
C GLU A 104 -26.86 10.81 0.39
N LYS A 105 -26.97 11.47 1.55
CA LYS A 105 -28.02 12.49 1.78
C LYS A 105 -27.78 13.75 0.95
N ASN A 106 -26.51 14.18 0.81
CA ASN A 106 -26.13 15.39 0.12
C ASN A 106 -24.96 15.15 -0.83
N PRO A 107 -25.16 14.51 -1.99
CA PRO A 107 -24.07 14.12 -2.91
C PRO A 107 -23.37 15.31 -3.58
N LYS A 108 -23.90 16.53 -3.44
CA LYS A 108 -23.29 17.77 -3.93
C LYS A 108 -22.57 18.58 -2.85
N ASP A 109 -22.61 18.12 -1.60
CA ASP A 109 -21.88 18.77 -0.51
C ASP A 109 -20.44 18.22 -0.43
N PRO A 110 -19.43 19.02 -0.77
CA PRO A 110 -18.05 18.58 -0.70
C PRO A 110 -17.60 18.23 0.74
N LYS A 111 -18.22 18.84 1.76
CA LYS A 111 -17.88 18.57 3.16
C LYS A 111 -18.08 17.09 3.51
N GLY A 112 -19.16 16.46 3.06
CA GLY A 112 -19.39 15.03 3.31
C GLY A 112 -18.27 14.15 2.77
N PHE A 113 -17.77 14.44 1.57
CA PHE A 113 -16.66 13.71 0.96
C PHE A 113 -15.32 13.97 1.66
N ARG A 114 -15.09 15.20 2.16
CA ARG A 114 -13.90 15.51 2.97
C ARG A 114 -13.91 14.73 4.29
N ASP A 115 -15.04 14.75 4.99
CA ASP A 115 -15.23 14.01 6.23
C ASP A 115 -15.06 12.49 5.99
N LEU A 116 -15.52 11.99 4.84
CA LEU A 116 -15.39 10.60 4.44
C LEU A 116 -13.93 10.21 4.15
N ALA A 117 -13.18 11.06 3.42
CA ALA A 117 -11.76 10.85 3.18
C ALA A 117 -10.99 10.74 4.50
N THR A 118 -11.19 11.70 5.41
CA THR A 118 -10.55 11.70 6.73
C THR A 118 -10.93 10.46 7.56
N ALA A 119 -12.19 10.00 7.46
CA ALA A 119 -12.62 8.78 8.15
C ALA A 119 -11.95 7.52 7.61
N TYR A 120 -11.74 7.41 6.28
CA TYR A 120 -11.01 6.32 5.66
C TYR A 120 -9.51 6.36 6.00
N GLU A 121 -8.88 7.54 5.98
CA GLU A 121 -7.48 7.71 6.40
C GLU A 121 -7.25 7.26 7.84
N SER A 122 -8.17 7.62 8.75
CA SER A 122 -8.12 7.18 10.15
C SER A 122 -8.19 5.65 10.32
N LYS A 123 -8.64 4.93 9.28
CA LYS A 123 -8.72 3.47 9.21
C LYS A 123 -7.60 2.85 8.37
N ASN A 124 -6.69 3.66 7.85
CA ASN A 124 -5.67 3.26 6.88
C ASN A 124 -6.27 2.63 5.60
N ASP A 125 -7.50 3.02 5.26
CA ASP A 125 -8.16 2.63 4.01
C ASP A 125 -7.81 3.66 2.92
N THR A 126 -6.65 3.46 2.31
CA THR A 126 -6.10 4.36 1.29
C THR A 126 -7.01 4.46 0.07
N LEU A 127 -7.58 3.33 -0.39
CA LEU A 127 -8.45 3.32 -1.57
C LEU A 127 -9.78 4.05 -1.31
N GLY A 128 -10.36 3.85 -0.12
CA GLY A 128 -11.55 4.59 0.29
C GLY A 128 -11.29 6.09 0.37
N ALA A 129 -10.15 6.51 0.90
CA ALA A 129 -9.74 7.90 0.99
C ALA A 129 -9.51 8.53 -0.40
N ILE A 130 -8.84 7.83 -1.32
CA ILE A 130 -8.66 8.24 -2.72
C ILE A 130 -10.02 8.48 -3.38
N GLY A 131 -10.93 7.51 -3.30
CA GLY A 131 -12.27 7.64 -3.90
C GLY A 131 -13.06 8.82 -3.35
N ALA A 132 -12.99 9.07 -2.04
CA ALA A 132 -13.65 10.21 -1.41
C ALA A 132 -13.02 11.54 -1.84
N LEU A 133 -11.68 11.66 -1.90
CA LEU A 133 -11.00 12.86 -2.36
C LEU A 133 -11.22 13.14 -3.85
N GLN A 134 -11.33 12.12 -4.69
CA GLN A 134 -11.69 12.28 -6.10
C GLN A 134 -13.07 12.95 -6.24
N GLN A 135 -14.06 12.52 -5.45
CA GLN A 135 -15.37 13.16 -5.43
C GLN A 135 -15.31 14.59 -4.87
N TYR A 136 -14.53 14.80 -3.80
CA TYR A 136 -14.33 16.14 -3.25
C TYR A 136 -13.72 17.09 -4.27
N THR A 137 -12.63 16.70 -4.93
CA THR A 137 -11.91 17.52 -5.91
C THR A 137 -12.74 17.78 -7.18
N ALA A 138 -13.60 16.84 -7.57
CA ALA A 138 -14.57 17.05 -8.65
C ALA A 138 -15.58 18.17 -8.30
N LEU A 139 -16.03 18.25 -7.05
CA LEU A 139 -16.90 19.32 -6.56
C LEU A 139 -16.16 20.62 -6.25
N ARG A 140 -14.86 20.55 -5.96
CA ARG A 140 -13.98 21.66 -5.59
C ARG A 140 -12.67 21.65 -6.37
N PRO A 141 -12.71 21.90 -7.70
CA PRO A 141 -11.55 21.75 -8.59
C PRO A 141 -10.38 22.71 -8.27
N LYS A 142 -10.61 23.73 -7.44
CA LYS A 142 -9.57 24.69 -7.01
C LYS A 142 -9.00 24.36 -5.62
N ALA A 143 -9.35 23.25 -5.03
CA ALA A 143 -8.88 22.82 -3.70
C ALA A 143 -7.46 22.23 -3.78
N VAL A 144 -6.45 23.09 -3.71
CA VAL A 144 -5.04 22.72 -3.93
C VAL A 144 -4.53 21.70 -2.93
N ALA A 145 -4.88 21.88 -1.65
CA ALA A 145 -4.42 21.00 -0.58
C ALA A 145 -4.89 19.56 -0.83
N GLU A 146 -6.16 19.41 -1.21
CA GLU A 146 -6.78 18.10 -1.45
C GLU A 146 -6.27 17.45 -2.74
N TRP A 147 -5.94 18.23 -3.76
CA TRP A 147 -5.22 17.71 -4.94
C TRP A 147 -3.84 17.17 -4.55
N SER A 148 -3.10 17.89 -3.70
CA SER A 148 -1.79 17.41 -3.23
C SER A 148 -1.91 16.17 -2.33
N GLU A 149 -2.94 16.13 -1.49
CA GLU A 149 -3.26 14.99 -0.64
C GLU A 149 -3.64 13.76 -1.46
N LEU A 150 -4.51 13.93 -2.47
CA LEU A 150 -4.86 12.87 -3.41
C LEU A 150 -3.61 12.30 -4.10
N GLY A 151 -2.72 13.15 -4.58
CA GLY A 151 -1.45 12.72 -5.16
C GLY A 151 -0.59 11.92 -4.19
N GLY A 152 -0.55 12.30 -2.90
CA GLY A 152 0.16 11.57 -1.86
C GLY A 152 -0.44 10.20 -1.56
N LEU A 153 -1.77 10.10 -1.50
CA LEU A 153 -2.46 8.83 -1.29
C LEU A 153 -2.29 7.88 -2.49
N GLU A 154 -2.34 8.38 -3.72
CA GLU A 154 -2.06 7.60 -4.92
C GLU A 154 -0.62 7.06 -4.92
N MET A 155 0.37 7.86 -4.52
CA MET A 155 1.75 7.39 -4.34
C MET A 155 1.86 6.30 -3.28
N THR A 156 1.13 6.44 -2.16
CA THR A 156 1.09 5.44 -1.09
C THR A 156 0.44 4.14 -1.58
N ASN A 157 -0.63 4.24 -2.35
CA ASN A 157 -1.30 3.11 -2.99
C ASN A 157 -0.35 2.38 -3.96
N ALA A 158 0.35 3.12 -4.82
CA ALA A 158 1.33 2.54 -5.73
C ALA A 158 2.44 1.77 -5.00
N GLN A 159 2.92 2.29 -3.85
CA GLN A 159 3.92 1.60 -3.03
C GLN A 159 3.38 0.31 -2.40
N ALA A 160 2.13 0.30 -1.94
CA ALA A 160 1.48 -0.91 -1.43
C ALA A 160 1.32 -1.96 -2.53
N LEU A 161 0.89 -1.55 -3.72
CA LEU A 161 0.76 -2.41 -4.90
C LEU A 161 2.12 -2.96 -5.37
N LEU A 162 3.22 -2.23 -5.23
CA LEU A 162 4.56 -2.75 -5.52
C LEU A 162 4.93 -3.93 -4.62
N THR A 163 4.53 -3.91 -3.35
CA THR A 163 4.74 -5.05 -2.45
C THR A 163 3.92 -6.25 -2.89
N GLU A 164 2.64 -6.02 -3.21
CA GLU A 164 1.75 -7.07 -3.72
C GLU A 164 2.28 -7.66 -5.04
N TYR A 165 2.79 -6.82 -5.95
CA TYR A 165 3.43 -7.26 -7.19
C TYR A 165 4.63 -8.17 -6.93
N GLN A 166 5.49 -7.82 -5.96
CA GLN A 166 6.65 -8.64 -5.60
C GLN A 166 6.24 -10.00 -5.04
N ASP A 167 5.19 -10.04 -4.22
CA ASP A 167 4.65 -11.27 -3.66
C ASP A 167 4.05 -12.15 -4.75
N ALA A 168 3.24 -11.58 -5.64
CA ALA A 168 2.65 -12.27 -6.79
C ALA A 168 3.72 -12.80 -7.76
N TYR A 169 4.75 -11.99 -8.07
CA TYR A 169 5.87 -12.39 -8.92
C TYR A 169 6.69 -13.54 -8.31
N THR A 170 6.89 -13.51 -7.00
CA THR A 170 7.56 -14.61 -6.28
C THR A 170 6.71 -15.89 -6.32
N ALA A 171 5.39 -15.76 -6.13
CA ALA A 171 4.46 -16.87 -6.25
C ALA A 171 4.45 -17.48 -7.66
N GLU A 172 4.56 -16.64 -8.70
CA GLU A 172 4.67 -17.10 -10.09
C GLU A 172 5.90 -17.99 -10.31
N GLN A 173 7.06 -17.55 -9.81
CA GLN A 173 8.28 -18.35 -9.93
C GLN A 173 8.20 -19.68 -9.18
N LEU A 174 7.48 -19.72 -8.05
CA LEU A 174 7.30 -20.96 -7.28
C LEU A 174 6.24 -21.89 -7.88
N ALA A 175 5.26 -21.35 -8.59
CA ALA A 175 4.17 -22.13 -9.19
C ALA A 175 4.58 -22.90 -10.47
N ALA A 176 5.70 -22.52 -11.09
CA ALA A 176 6.22 -23.16 -12.30
C ALA A 176 7.64 -23.74 -12.12
N PRO A 177 7.89 -24.61 -11.12
CA PRO A 177 9.21 -25.15 -10.83
C PRO A 177 9.77 -25.99 -11.99
N SER A 178 8.91 -26.56 -12.85
CA SER A 178 9.34 -27.31 -14.02
C SER A 178 10.04 -26.45 -15.06
N GLN A 179 9.67 -25.16 -15.18
CA GLN A 179 10.36 -24.23 -16.10
C GLN A 179 11.76 -23.86 -15.60
N VAL A 180 11.96 -23.79 -14.29
CA VAL A 180 13.26 -23.48 -13.67
C VAL A 180 14.18 -24.70 -13.64
N LEU A 181 13.61 -25.90 -13.48
CA LEU A 181 14.35 -27.16 -13.35
C LEU A 181 14.44 -27.98 -14.65
N SER A 182 13.77 -27.55 -15.73
CA SER A 182 13.84 -28.26 -17.00
C SER A 182 15.07 -27.85 -17.81
N PRO A 183 16.13 -28.65 -17.80
CA PRO A 183 17.24 -28.46 -18.73
C PRO A 183 16.77 -28.89 -20.12
N THR A 184 16.51 -27.93 -20.95
CA THR A 184 16.23 -28.10 -22.39
C THR A 184 14.94 -28.86 -22.75
N SER A 185 14.17 -28.26 -23.65
CA SER A 185 12.90 -28.73 -24.22
C SER A 185 12.98 -30.07 -24.95
N ASN A 186 14.14 -30.69 -25.03
CA ASN A 186 14.42 -31.95 -25.74
C ASN A 186 14.58 -33.18 -24.84
N ASN A 187 14.37 -33.05 -23.52
CA ASN A 187 14.43 -34.20 -22.63
C ASN A 187 13.23 -35.14 -22.87
N PRO A 188 13.47 -36.45 -23.14
CA PRO A 188 12.40 -37.44 -23.35
C PRO A 188 11.40 -37.51 -22.19
N LEU A 189 11.84 -37.22 -20.97
CA LEU A 189 11.00 -37.20 -19.79
C LEU A 189 10.00 -36.03 -19.81
N THR A 190 10.45 -34.88 -20.23
CA THR A 190 9.60 -33.68 -20.40
C THR A 190 8.55 -33.89 -21.49
N LYS A 191 8.94 -34.59 -22.57
CA LYS A 191 8.02 -34.98 -23.64
C LYS A 191 7.01 -36.02 -23.19
N ALA A 192 7.39 -36.99 -22.35
CA ALA A 192 6.53 -38.05 -21.84
C ALA A 192 5.53 -37.57 -20.75
N LEU A 193 5.95 -36.64 -19.93
CA LEU A 193 5.09 -36.08 -18.84
C LEU A 193 4.12 -34.99 -19.34
N GLY A 194 4.40 -34.37 -20.51
CA GLY A 194 3.60 -33.27 -21.01
C GLY A 194 3.60 -32.05 -20.11
N THR A 195 2.84 -31.05 -20.44
CA THR A 195 2.57 -29.91 -19.54
C THR A 195 1.56 -30.34 -18.46
N ASN A 196 1.95 -30.25 -17.19
CA ASN A 196 1.05 -30.53 -16.08
C ASN A 196 -0.15 -29.55 -16.14
N PRO A 197 -1.40 -30.03 -16.34
CA PRO A 197 -2.56 -29.16 -16.47
C PRO A 197 -2.80 -28.31 -15.22
N ILE A 198 -2.44 -28.80 -14.03
CA ILE A 198 -2.54 -28.05 -12.76
C ILE A 198 -1.54 -26.90 -12.75
N GLU A 199 -0.29 -27.13 -13.14
CA GLU A 199 0.75 -26.13 -13.24
C GLU A 199 0.38 -25.05 -14.29
N LYS A 200 -0.20 -25.45 -15.42
CA LYS A 200 -0.69 -24.52 -16.44
C LYS A 200 -1.82 -23.62 -15.92
N VAL A 201 -2.78 -24.17 -15.20
CA VAL A 201 -3.88 -23.40 -14.63
C VAL A 201 -3.37 -22.45 -13.52
N ALA A 202 -2.49 -22.93 -12.65
CA ALA A 202 -1.88 -22.14 -11.59
C ALA A 202 -1.06 -20.97 -12.19
N SER A 203 -0.17 -21.25 -13.14
CA SER A 203 0.66 -20.22 -13.77
C SER A 203 -0.17 -19.19 -14.55
N THR A 204 -1.26 -19.61 -15.23
CA THR A 204 -2.15 -18.67 -15.92
C THR A 204 -2.85 -17.73 -14.95
N GLY A 205 -3.34 -18.25 -13.82
CA GLY A 205 -3.98 -17.43 -12.79
C GLY A 205 -3.03 -16.39 -12.23
N ILE A 206 -1.84 -16.79 -11.82
CA ILE A 206 -0.82 -15.91 -11.25
C ILE A 206 -0.31 -14.89 -12.27
N ASN A 207 -0.08 -15.27 -13.51
CA ASN A 207 0.30 -14.32 -14.57
C ASN A 207 -0.76 -13.24 -14.80
N THR A 208 -2.03 -13.58 -14.68
CA THR A 208 -3.13 -12.62 -14.74
C THR A 208 -3.08 -11.67 -13.55
N GLU A 209 -2.83 -12.19 -12.35
CA GLU A 209 -2.70 -11.39 -11.12
C GLU A 209 -1.52 -10.42 -11.21
N VAL A 210 -0.33 -10.91 -11.56
CA VAL A 210 0.88 -10.08 -11.77
C VAL A 210 0.61 -8.96 -12.78
N SER A 211 -0.03 -9.28 -13.90
CA SER A 211 -0.38 -8.31 -14.95
C SER A 211 -1.40 -7.27 -14.45
N THR A 212 -2.40 -7.69 -13.69
CA THR A 212 -3.42 -6.79 -13.13
C THR A 212 -2.81 -5.84 -12.11
N VAL A 213 -1.98 -6.36 -11.20
CA VAL A 213 -1.30 -5.51 -10.19
C VAL A 213 -0.34 -4.53 -10.86
N ALA A 214 0.40 -4.97 -11.90
CA ALA A 214 1.28 -4.08 -12.66
C ALA A 214 0.50 -2.91 -13.30
N GLN A 215 -0.66 -3.18 -13.88
CA GLN A 215 -1.53 -2.15 -14.43
C GLN A 215 -2.04 -1.20 -13.33
N SER A 216 -2.45 -1.72 -12.18
CA SER A 216 -2.91 -0.91 -11.05
C SER A 216 -1.81 0.01 -10.51
N ILE A 217 -0.54 -0.41 -10.52
CA ILE A 217 0.61 0.41 -10.17
C ILE A 217 0.74 1.59 -11.14
N GLU A 218 0.66 1.33 -12.44
CA GLU A 218 0.75 2.37 -13.47
C GLU A 218 -0.41 3.38 -13.34
N GLU A 219 -1.62 2.91 -13.09
CA GLU A 219 -2.80 3.74 -12.86
C GLU A 219 -2.61 4.63 -11.61
N ALA A 220 -2.12 4.08 -10.50
CA ALA A 220 -1.87 4.83 -9.27
C ALA A 220 -0.78 5.91 -9.47
N TYR A 221 0.34 5.58 -10.13
CA TYR A 221 1.36 6.58 -10.45
C TYR A 221 0.84 7.67 -11.39
N SER A 222 0.08 7.31 -12.41
CA SER A 222 -0.55 8.27 -13.32
C SER A 222 -1.55 9.18 -12.60
N GLY A 223 -2.34 8.61 -11.68
CA GLY A 223 -3.24 9.35 -10.78
C GLY A 223 -2.49 10.37 -9.93
N ALA A 224 -1.39 9.94 -9.31
CA ALA A 224 -0.54 10.80 -8.50
C ALA A 224 0.03 11.98 -9.31
N VAL A 225 0.60 11.71 -10.49
CA VAL A 225 1.15 12.74 -11.37
C VAL A 225 0.06 13.73 -11.79
N SER A 226 -1.12 13.24 -12.16
CA SER A 226 -2.27 14.08 -12.55
C SER A 226 -2.74 14.99 -11.42
N ALA A 227 -2.84 14.45 -10.21
CA ALA A 227 -3.24 15.21 -9.03
C ALA A 227 -2.22 16.31 -8.67
N TYR A 228 -0.93 15.97 -8.60
CA TYR A 228 0.13 16.94 -8.36
C TYR A 228 0.27 17.96 -9.49
N GLN A 229 0.05 17.55 -10.74
CA GLN A 229 0.06 18.49 -11.87
C GLN A 229 -1.06 19.51 -11.74
N THR A 230 -2.23 19.10 -11.27
CA THR A 230 -3.35 20.00 -11.02
C THR A 230 -3.04 20.96 -9.87
N ALA A 231 -2.51 20.46 -8.75
CA ALA A 231 -2.06 21.30 -7.65
C ALA A 231 -1.00 22.32 -8.09
N ALA A 232 -0.01 21.91 -8.88
CA ALA A 232 1.05 22.77 -9.40
C ALA A 232 0.57 23.79 -10.44
N LYS A 233 -0.48 23.49 -11.20
CA LYS A 233 -1.15 24.42 -12.10
C LYS A 233 -1.94 25.48 -11.33
N LEU A 234 -2.58 25.10 -10.24
CA LEU A 234 -3.35 26.01 -9.38
C LEU A 234 -2.43 26.96 -8.58
N GLN A 235 -1.20 26.53 -8.30
CA GLN A 235 -0.17 27.32 -7.60
C GLN A 235 1.14 27.40 -8.41
N PRO A 236 1.16 28.12 -9.53
CA PRO A 236 2.29 28.11 -10.47
C PRO A 236 3.59 28.69 -9.91
N THR A 237 3.51 29.51 -8.87
CA THR A 237 4.67 30.13 -8.18
C THR A 237 5.10 29.38 -6.91
N ASN A 238 4.40 28.30 -6.55
CA ASN A 238 4.77 27.47 -5.41
C ASN A 238 5.85 26.46 -5.82
N ALA A 239 7.09 26.72 -5.39
CA ALA A 239 8.22 25.84 -5.68
C ALA A 239 8.00 24.41 -5.15
N ASN A 240 7.40 24.28 -3.97
CA ASN A 240 7.14 22.96 -3.38
C ASN A 240 6.16 22.13 -4.22
N ALA A 241 5.09 22.74 -4.74
CA ALA A 241 4.15 22.04 -5.62
C ALA A 241 4.85 21.55 -6.91
N GLN A 242 5.79 22.33 -7.47
CA GLN A 242 6.59 21.90 -8.62
C GLN A 242 7.55 20.76 -8.26
N PHE A 243 8.10 20.79 -7.06
CA PHE A 243 8.99 19.74 -6.58
C PHE A 243 8.24 18.41 -6.34
N GLN A 244 7.06 18.46 -5.71
CA GLN A 244 6.20 17.27 -5.52
C GLN A 244 5.80 16.66 -6.86
N LEU A 245 5.38 17.48 -7.83
CA LEU A 245 5.08 17.02 -9.17
C LEU A 245 6.30 16.34 -9.82
N ALA A 246 7.48 16.95 -9.68
CA ALA A 246 8.70 16.42 -10.27
C ALA A 246 9.06 15.05 -9.69
N GLN A 247 8.95 14.88 -8.36
CA GLN A 247 9.20 13.62 -7.68
C GLN A 247 8.20 12.53 -8.07
N ALA A 248 6.91 12.85 -8.11
CA ALA A 248 5.87 11.92 -8.54
C ALA A 248 6.09 11.46 -9.98
N ALA A 249 6.35 12.41 -10.89
CA ALA A 249 6.63 12.12 -12.30
C ALA A 249 7.90 11.29 -12.49
N GLN A 250 8.96 11.56 -11.71
CA GLN A 250 10.18 10.75 -11.71
C GLN A 250 9.90 9.31 -11.28
N THR A 251 9.13 9.12 -10.22
CA THR A 251 8.77 7.78 -9.73
C THR A 251 7.86 7.05 -10.71
N ALA A 252 6.96 7.77 -11.38
CA ALA A 252 6.11 7.26 -12.46
C ALA A 252 6.87 7.02 -13.78
N ASN A 253 8.19 7.27 -13.81
CA ASN A 253 9.03 7.19 -15.01
C ASN A 253 8.59 8.16 -16.14
N ASP A 254 7.79 9.17 -15.81
CA ASP A 254 7.46 10.27 -16.74
C ASP A 254 8.58 11.32 -16.72
N THR A 255 9.66 10.99 -17.44
CA THR A 255 10.87 11.81 -17.52
C THR A 255 10.58 13.23 -18.02
N SER A 256 9.62 13.37 -18.93
CA SER A 256 9.32 14.66 -19.56
C SER A 256 8.70 15.63 -18.55
N VAL A 257 7.71 15.19 -17.80
CA VAL A 257 7.06 15.98 -16.74
C VAL A 257 8.02 16.22 -15.59
N ALA A 258 8.80 15.20 -15.18
CA ALA A 258 9.79 15.33 -14.11
C ALA A 258 10.81 16.44 -14.39
N VAL A 259 11.45 16.40 -15.55
CA VAL A 259 12.45 17.39 -15.96
C VAL A 259 11.85 18.80 -16.06
N ALA A 260 10.66 18.94 -16.64
CA ALA A 260 9.98 20.22 -16.74
C ALA A 260 9.65 20.81 -15.36
N ALA A 261 9.14 20.02 -14.46
CA ALA A 261 8.77 20.44 -13.11
C ALA A 261 10.02 20.74 -12.25
N TYR A 262 11.10 19.93 -12.33
CA TYR A 262 12.38 20.24 -11.68
C TYR A 262 12.99 21.55 -12.18
N LYS A 263 12.99 21.82 -13.49
CA LYS A 263 13.46 23.09 -14.03
C LYS A 263 12.65 24.27 -13.49
N LYS A 264 11.35 24.10 -13.36
CA LYS A 264 10.45 25.13 -12.82
C LYS A 264 10.69 25.34 -11.32
N PHE A 265 10.91 24.27 -10.55
CA PHE A 265 11.33 24.36 -9.15
C PHE A 265 12.61 25.17 -8.99
N LEU A 266 13.66 24.88 -9.77
CA LEU A 266 14.93 25.61 -9.72
C LEU A 266 14.79 27.08 -10.10
N LYS A 267 13.88 27.42 -11.03
CA LYS A 267 13.59 28.80 -11.38
C LYS A 267 12.92 29.58 -10.23
N LEU A 268 12.06 28.87 -9.46
CA LEU A 268 11.33 29.46 -8.33
C LEU A 268 12.16 29.54 -7.06
N ASN A 269 13.07 28.60 -6.87
CA ASN A 269 13.90 28.49 -5.66
C ASN A 269 15.34 28.04 -6.02
N PRO A 270 16.14 28.93 -6.65
CA PRO A 270 17.48 28.60 -7.14
C PRO A 270 18.49 28.31 -6.04
N ASP A 271 18.29 28.87 -4.85
CA ASP A 271 19.18 28.79 -3.69
C ASP A 271 18.75 27.73 -2.67
N SER A 272 17.81 26.88 -3.05
CA SER A 272 17.38 25.75 -2.21
C SER A 272 18.57 24.84 -1.90
N SER A 273 18.61 24.32 -0.67
CA SER A 273 19.59 23.29 -0.27
C SER A 273 19.58 22.04 -1.18
N THR A 274 18.43 21.77 -1.82
CA THR A 274 18.27 20.67 -2.78
C THR A 274 18.59 21.03 -4.23
N ALA A 275 18.88 22.30 -4.53
CA ALA A 275 19.06 22.76 -5.90
C ALA A 275 20.21 22.07 -6.64
N SER A 276 21.33 21.78 -5.96
CA SER A 276 22.45 21.04 -6.55
C SER A 276 22.07 19.62 -6.94
N GLN A 277 21.35 18.92 -6.08
CA GLN A 277 20.84 17.58 -6.31
C GLN A 277 19.84 17.55 -7.47
N VAL A 278 18.91 18.52 -7.51
CA VAL A 278 17.93 18.62 -8.58
C VAL A 278 18.60 18.87 -9.93
N ARG A 279 19.68 19.67 -9.99
CA ARG A 279 20.47 19.86 -11.24
C ARG A 279 21.11 18.56 -11.72
N GLN A 280 21.59 17.72 -10.80
CA GLN A 280 22.12 16.39 -11.13
C GLN A 280 21.03 15.45 -11.63
N LEU A 281 19.86 15.42 -10.95
CA LEU A 281 18.72 14.61 -11.40
C LEU A 281 18.27 15.02 -12.82
N ILE A 282 18.17 16.31 -13.12
CA ILE A 282 17.84 16.76 -14.47
C ILE A 282 18.85 16.25 -15.50
N LYS A 283 20.17 16.27 -15.19
CA LYS A 283 21.17 15.71 -16.11
C LYS A 283 20.99 14.21 -16.33
N GLN A 284 20.75 13.45 -15.27
CA GLN A 284 20.51 12.00 -15.35
C GLN A 284 19.26 11.65 -16.15
N LEU A 285 18.20 12.43 -15.98
CA LEU A 285 16.93 12.22 -16.68
C LEU A 285 16.93 12.72 -18.14
N SER A 286 17.87 13.58 -18.51
CA SER A 286 17.94 14.20 -19.85
C SER A 286 19.01 13.60 -20.75
N GLY A 287 19.88 12.74 -20.23
CA GLY A 287 20.96 12.07 -20.97
C GLY A 287 20.57 10.74 -21.44
#